data_516817971a7100648d734ce33ceb85ca
#
_entry.id   516817971a7100648d734ce33ceb85ca
#
_cell.length_a   1.000
_cell.length_b   1.000
_cell.length_c   1.000
_cell.angle_alpha   90.00
_cell.angle_beta   90.00
_cell.angle_gamma   90.00
#
_symmetry.space_group_name_H-M   'P 1'
#
loop_
_entity.id
_entity.type
_entity.pdbx_description
1 polymer ?
#
loop_
_entity_poly.entity_id
_entity_poly.type
_entity_poly.pdbx_seq_one_letter_code
_entity_poly.pdbx_strand_id
1 'polypeptide(L)'
;MSNNQTLIAQCEEKARQWLSPAFDEETRSAVEAMINNDDKADLIESFYKDLEFGTGGLRGIMGAGSNRMNIYTVGMATQGFANYLKINFKDKEQISVVVCHDCRNNSRLFAETVANIFSANGIKVYLFDDLRPTPECSFAIRHLKAQAGVNITASHNPREYNGYKAYWDDGAQVLAPHDKGIIDEVNKVKVDDVKFEGNKALIQIIGEDVDKVYLEQVKTISIDPQVIKNQHDLKIVYTPLHGAGRVMIPRALASWGFDNVHCVKEQMVKDGNFPTVDRPNPEIAEALTLGLRDAKALDADILMASDPDADRVGMACKNSDGEWVLINGNQTCLIFLWYIITNRQAVGKMKPTDFIVKTIVTTEVIRKIAEKQHVEMRDCYTGFKWIAREIALSEGKQQYIGGGEESYGFLAEDFVRDKDAVSACALLAEICAYAKDHGKTLYDILMDIYMEYGYSHEFTINVERPGKSGADEIQQMMKNFRSNPPKELGGSVIDVYKDFQSLEITKADGSKEKMDMPDTSNVLQWFCTDGTKVSVRPSGTEPKIKFYLEIKDTMNSASDFPACEQRAAVKIEAIKKSLGL
;
A
#
# COMPACT_ATOMS: atom_id res chain seq x y z
N MET A 1 41.74 -10.01 11.53
CA MET A 1 40.44 -10.54 11.92
C MET A 1 39.63 -10.76 10.64
N SER A 2 38.84 -11.83 10.57
CA SER A 2 37.94 -12.01 9.43
C SER A 2 36.88 -10.88 9.41
N ASN A 3 36.32 -10.51 8.25
CA ASN A 3 35.29 -9.49 8.14
C ASN A 3 34.09 -9.75 9.11
N ASN A 4 33.80 -11.02 9.38
CA ASN A 4 32.73 -11.43 10.30
C ASN A 4 33.08 -11.13 11.78
N GLN A 5 34.31 -11.35 12.22
CA GLN A 5 34.75 -11.02 13.59
C GLN A 5 34.74 -9.51 13.87
N THR A 6 35.06 -8.70 12.86
CA THR A 6 34.98 -7.24 12.97
C THR A 6 33.55 -6.77 13.11
N LEU A 7 32.62 -7.34 12.34
CA LEU A 7 31.17 -7.04 12.40
C LEU A 7 30.58 -7.41 13.77
N ILE A 8 30.91 -8.60 14.28
CA ILE A 8 30.44 -9.06 15.60
C ILE A 8 30.93 -8.08 16.69
N ALA A 9 32.19 -7.69 16.68
CA ALA A 9 32.73 -6.75 17.66
C ALA A 9 32.03 -5.38 17.62
N GLN A 10 31.73 -4.87 16.43
CA GLN A 10 30.95 -3.63 16.26
C GLN A 10 29.54 -3.76 16.81
N CYS A 11 28.85 -4.88 16.53
CA CYS A 11 27.51 -5.13 17.05
C CYS A 11 27.51 -5.27 18.57
N GLU A 12 28.51 -5.94 19.17
CA GLU A 12 28.65 -6.04 20.62
C GLU A 12 28.91 -4.67 21.29
N GLU A 13 29.70 -3.81 20.67
CA GLU A 13 29.94 -2.45 21.17
C GLU A 13 28.64 -1.63 21.19
N LYS A 14 27.85 -1.66 20.10
CA LYS A 14 26.52 -1.02 20.06
C LYS A 14 25.57 -1.63 21.09
N ALA A 15 25.50 -2.95 21.18
CA ALA A 15 24.64 -3.66 22.13
C ALA A 15 24.95 -3.29 23.60
N ARG A 16 26.23 -3.14 23.97
CA ARG A 16 26.61 -2.72 25.32
C ARG A 16 26.08 -1.34 25.70
N GLN A 17 25.85 -0.43 24.76
CA GLN A 17 25.22 0.87 25.03
C GLN A 17 23.75 0.69 25.49
N TRP A 18 23.09 -0.39 25.06
CA TRP A 18 21.72 -0.73 25.44
C TRP A 18 21.60 -1.39 26.82
N LEU A 19 22.72 -1.60 27.54
CA LEU A 19 22.73 -2.06 28.92
C LEU A 19 22.69 -0.88 29.93
N SER A 20 22.64 0.37 29.45
CA SER A 20 22.55 1.55 30.31
C SER A 20 21.19 1.66 31.02
N PRO A 21 21.10 2.41 32.13
CA PRO A 21 19.84 2.64 32.86
C PRO A 21 18.75 3.38 32.04
N ALA A 22 19.07 3.90 30.86
CA ALA A 22 18.11 4.51 29.94
C ALA A 22 17.12 3.48 29.34
N PHE A 23 17.48 2.19 29.42
CA PHE A 23 16.67 1.08 28.93
C PHE A 23 16.07 0.29 30.11
N ASP A 24 14.87 -0.25 29.94
CA ASP A 24 14.21 -1.07 30.94
C ASP A 24 14.94 -2.40 31.19
N GLU A 25 14.58 -3.09 32.26
CA GLU A 25 15.23 -4.33 32.69
C GLU A 25 15.02 -5.47 31.67
N GLU A 26 13.84 -5.56 31.06
CA GLU A 26 13.50 -6.57 30.07
C GLU A 26 14.39 -6.40 28.82
N THR A 27 14.50 -5.18 28.33
CA THR A 27 15.36 -4.84 27.17
C THR A 27 16.83 -5.13 27.48
N ARG A 28 17.33 -4.74 28.64
CA ARG A 28 18.73 -5.00 29.04
C ARG A 28 19.02 -6.49 29.14
N SER A 29 18.10 -7.26 29.76
CA SER A 29 18.23 -8.71 29.87
C SER A 29 18.25 -9.41 28.51
N ALA A 30 17.38 -8.98 27.59
CA ALA A 30 17.36 -9.51 26.23
C ALA A 30 18.66 -9.23 25.48
N VAL A 31 19.19 -8.01 25.58
CA VAL A 31 20.45 -7.62 24.95
C VAL A 31 21.64 -8.37 25.57
N GLU A 32 21.68 -8.53 26.88
CA GLU A 32 22.73 -9.30 27.58
C GLU A 32 22.70 -10.77 27.14
N ALA A 33 21.52 -11.36 26.96
CA ALA A 33 21.36 -12.71 26.43
C ALA A 33 21.94 -12.85 25.02
N MET A 34 21.70 -11.87 24.12
CA MET A 34 22.29 -11.86 22.77
C MET A 34 23.81 -11.75 22.79
N ILE A 35 24.37 -10.91 23.69
CA ILE A 35 25.83 -10.74 23.83
C ILE A 35 26.46 -12.03 24.32
N ASN A 36 25.84 -12.74 25.25
CA ASN A 36 26.36 -13.95 25.86
C ASN A 36 26.07 -15.24 25.05
N ASN A 37 25.27 -15.17 24.01
CA ASN A 37 24.98 -16.32 23.14
C ASN A 37 26.18 -16.62 22.23
N ASP A 38 26.55 -17.90 22.10
CA ASP A 38 27.59 -18.34 21.16
C ASP A 38 27.19 -18.12 19.70
N ASP A 39 25.89 -18.31 19.37
CA ASP A 39 25.33 -17.90 18.08
C ASP A 39 25.06 -16.39 18.09
N LYS A 40 25.84 -15.67 17.29
CA LYS A 40 25.74 -14.21 17.17
C LYS A 40 24.75 -13.72 16.10
N ALA A 41 23.97 -14.59 15.49
CA ALA A 41 23.07 -14.23 14.39
C ALA A 41 22.06 -13.16 14.82
N ASP A 42 21.37 -13.35 15.95
CA ASP A 42 20.38 -12.40 16.45
C ASP A 42 21.01 -11.07 16.92
N LEU A 43 22.21 -11.14 17.54
CA LEU A 43 22.98 -9.95 17.88
C LEU A 43 23.31 -9.11 16.64
N ILE A 44 23.81 -9.76 15.59
CA ILE A 44 24.14 -9.09 14.32
C ILE A 44 22.88 -8.45 13.73
N GLU A 45 21.81 -9.21 13.57
CA GLU A 45 20.55 -8.73 12.98
C GLU A 45 19.95 -7.56 13.79
N SER A 46 20.15 -7.53 15.11
CA SER A 46 19.62 -6.49 15.98
C SER A 46 20.46 -5.21 16.02
N PHE A 47 21.77 -5.26 15.66
CA PHE A 47 22.70 -4.15 15.88
C PHE A 47 23.62 -3.80 14.70
N TYR A 48 23.60 -4.53 13.55
CA TYR A 48 24.50 -4.24 12.42
C TYR A 48 24.28 -2.87 11.78
N LYS A 49 23.10 -2.31 11.93
CA LYS A 49 22.72 -0.95 11.54
C LYS A 49 21.68 -0.39 12.51
N ASP A 50 21.29 0.85 12.33
CA ASP A 50 20.14 1.42 13.00
C ASP A 50 18.90 1.31 12.11
N LEU A 51 17.71 1.20 12.70
CA LEU A 51 16.45 1.16 11.96
C LEU A 51 16.22 2.54 11.33
N GLU A 52 16.30 2.58 10.01
CA GLU A 52 16.22 3.83 9.27
C GLU A 52 14.78 4.34 9.21
N PHE A 53 14.59 5.62 9.52
CA PHE A 53 13.37 6.33 9.17
C PHE A 53 13.42 6.59 7.65
N GLY A 54 12.72 5.74 6.88
CA GLY A 54 12.64 5.88 5.43
C GLY A 54 11.66 6.97 5.00
N THR A 55 11.46 7.12 3.70
CA THR A 55 10.61 8.16 3.09
C THR A 55 9.12 8.09 3.46
N GLY A 56 8.70 7.31 4.43
CA GLY A 56 7.31 7.18 4.89
C GLY A 56 7.21 6.70 6.33
N GLY A 57 8.33 6.51 7.04
CA GLY A 57 8.36 6.04 8.41
C GLY A 57 9.34 4.89 8.66
N LEU A 58 9.08 4.09 9.70
CA LEU A 58 9.87 2.92 10.09
C LEU A 58 9.15 1.63 9.70
N ARG A 59 9.91 0.57 9.44
CA ARG A 59 9.40 -0.81 9.34
C ARG A 59 10.49 -1.79 9.72
N GLY A 60 10.20 -2.72 10.62
CA GLY A 60 11.18 -3.72 11.05
C GLY A 60 10.56 -4.84 11.88
N ILE A 61 11.38 -5.85 12.16
CA ILE A 61 11.04 -6.92 13.09
C ILE A 61 11.02 -6.33 14.51
N MET A 62 10.05 -6.73 15.33
CA MET A 62 9.96 -6.32 16.73
C MET A 62 11.01 -7.00 17.58
N GLY A 63 11.57 -6.28 18.57
CA GLY A 63 12.54 -6.83 19.52
C GLY A 63 13.49 -5.78 20.08
N ALA A 64 14.41 -6.21 20.94
CA ALA A 64 15.47 -5.36 21.46
C ALA A 64 16.57 -5.12 20.41
N GLY A 65 17.07 -3.88 20.33
CA GLY A 65 18.16 -3.51 19.43
C GLY A 65 17.85 -2.32 18.55
N SER A 66 18.90 -1.69 18.04
CA SER A 66 18.81 -0.46 17.25
C SER A 66 18.22 -0.70 15.84
N ASN A 67 18.29 -1.92 15.32
CA ASN A 67 17.68 -2.32 14.04
C ASN A 67 16.33 -3.06 14.21
N ARG A 68 15.68 -2.87 15.34
CA ARG A 68 14.39 -3.50 15.69
C ARG A 68 13.34 -2.45 16.00
N MET A 69 12.05 -2.82 15.78
CA MET A 69 10.91 -2.04 16.25
C MET A 69 10.70 -2.28 17.74
N ASN A 70 10.84 -1.24 18.55
CA ASN A 70 10.61 -1.23 19.99
C ASN A 70 10.26 0.18 20.46
N ILE A 71 9.95 0.34 21.76
CA ILE A 71 9.54 1.63 22.33
C ILE A 71 10.62 2.72 22.18
N TYR A 72 11.90 2.34 22.12
CA TYR A 72 13.03 3.28 22.02
C TYR A 72 13.23 3.76 20.58
N THR A 73 13.22 2.88 19.59
CA THR A 73 13.31 3.27 18.18
C THR A 73 12.08 4.06 17.73
N VAL A 74 10.89 3.65 18.14
CA VAL A 74 9.63 4.42 17.98
C VAL A 74 9.73 5.75 18.71
N GLY A 75 10.29 5.76 19.91
CA GLY A 75 10.47 6.95 20.74
C GLY A 75 11.38 7.98 20.10
N MET A 76 12.55 7.57 19.63
CA MET A 76 13.48 8.47 18.93
C MET A 76 12.89 9.05 17.66
N ALA A 77 12.21 8.23 16.88
CA ALA A 77 11.50 8.68 15.67
C ALA A 77 10.42 9.72 16.00
N THR A 78 9.62 9.47 17.04
CA THR A 78 8.55 10.39 17.46
C THR A 78 9.11 11.69 18.02
N GLN A 79 10.19 11.63 18.81
CA GLN A 79 10.84 12.85 19.34
C GLN A 79 11.40 13.71 18.21
N GLY A 80 12.07 13.11 17.21
CA GLY A 80 12.55 13.82 16.02
C GLY A 80 11.40 14.43 15.22
N PHE A 81 10.32 13.68 15.03
CA PHE A 81 9.13 14.20 14.36
C PHE A 81 8.48 15.36 15.14
N ALA A 82 8.37 15.25 16.47
CA ALA A 82 7.89 16.34 17.32
C ALA A 82 8.77 17.61 17.20
N ASN A 83 10.10 17.45 17.14
CA ASN A 83 11.02 18.57 16.93
C ASN A 83 10.76 19.24 15.57
N TYR A 84 10.63 18.45 14.50
CA TYR A 84 10.36 18.94 13.16
C TYR A 84 9.00 19.68 13.08
N LEU A 85 7.96 19.16 13.69
CA LEU A 85 6.64 19.83 13.75
C LEU A 85 6.74 21.20 14.43
N LYS A 86 7.46 21.30 15.55
CA LYS A 86 7.66 22.60 16.25
C LYS A 86 8.42 23.61 15.42
N ILE A 87 9.33 23.17 14.55
CA ILE A 87 10.05 24.05 13.62
C ILE A 87 9.10 24.58 12.55
N ASN A 88 8.29 23.70 11.94
CA ASN A 88 7.45 24.07 10.80
C ASN A 88 6.16 24.81 11.20
N PHE A 89 5.62 24.54 12.37
CA PHE A 89 4.37 25.14 12.87
C PHE A 89 4.59 26.03 14.09
N LYS A 90 5.75 26.72 14.16
CA LYS A 90 6.16 27.58 15.28
C LYS A 90 5.16 28.70 15.62
N ASP A 91 4.42 29.18 14.60
CA ASP A 91 3.45 30.27 14.73
C ASP A 91 2.04 29.79 15.12
N LYS A 92 1.86 28.46 15.29
CA LYS A 92 0.58 27.86 15.68
C LYS A 92 0.46 27.81 17.19
N GLU A 93 -0.65 28.31 17.73
CA GLU A 93 -0.90 28.31 19.18
C GLU A 93 -0.88 26.89 19.76
N GLN A 94 -1.51 25.94 19.06
CA GLN A 94 -1.53 24.53 19.44
C GLN A 94 -1.32 23.65 18.22
N ILE A 95 -0.20 22.93 18.19
CA ILE A 95 0.04 21.86 17.22
C ILE A 95 -0.73 20.61 17.67
N SER A 96 -1.34 19.90 16.76
CA SER A 96 -2.03 18.65 17.04
C SER A 96 -1.67 17.54 16.06
N VAL A 97 -1.77 16.29 16.52
CA VAL A 97 -1.49 15.09 15.75
C VAL A 97 -2.57 14.03 15.97
N VAL A 98 -2.79 13.18 14.98
CA VAL A 98 -3.64 11.99 15.09
C VAL A 98 -2.75 10.76 15.25
N VAL A 99 -3.12 9.83 16.13
CA VAL A 99 -2.42 8.56 16.32
C VAL A 99 -3.40 7.41 16.18
N CYS A 100 -3.06 6.49 15.28
CA CYS A 100 -3.83 5.31 14.93
C CYS A 100 -2.95 4.06 15.02
N HIS A 101 -3.57 2.87 15.07
CA HIS A 101 -2.83 1.60 15.04
C HIS A 101 -3.68 0.46 14.47
N ASP A 102 -3.02 -0.60 13.98
CA ASP A 102 -3.64 -1.84 13.55
C ASP A 102 -3.75 -2.89 14.68
N CYS A 103 -4.03 -4.17 14.31
CA CYS A 103 -4.21 -5.28 15.25
C CYS A 103 -2.91 -5.93 15.72
N ARG A 104 -1.75 -5.55 15.19
CA ARG A 104 -0.47 -6.25 15.44
C ARG A 104 -0.07 -6.21 16.91
N ASN A 105 0.71 -7.22 17.30
CA ASN A 105 1.35 -7.23 18.61
C ASN A 105 2.12 -5.91 18.81
N ASN A 106 2.06 -5.36 20.01
CA ASN A 106 2.66 -4.08 20.40
C ASN A 106 2.15 -2.83 19.67
N SER A 107 1.23 -2.92 18.68
CA SER A 107 0.73 -1.72 17.99
C SER A 107 0.09 -0.73 18.95
N ARG A 108 -0.72 -1.19 19.90
CA ARG A 108 -1.30 -0.34 20.95
C ARG A 108 -0.23 0.29 21.84
N LEU A 109 0.74 -0.48 22.31
CA LEU A 109 1.86 0.00 23.12
C LEU A 109 2.65 1.09 22.40
N PHE A 110 2.97 0.86 21.13
CA PHE A 110 3.71 1.84 20.32
C PHE A 110 2.87 3.10 20.06
N ALA A 111 1.58 2.97 19.81
CA ALA A 111 0.68 4.13 19.65
C ALA A 111 0.59 4.97 20.94
N GLU A 112 0.53 4.34 22.10
CA GLU A 112 0.56 5.03 23.39
C GLU A 112 1.93 5.69 23.65
N THR A 113 3.03 5.04 23.27
CA THR A 113 4.38 5.63 23.34
C THR A 113 4.45 6.89 22.47
N VAL A 114 3.95 6.83 21.23
CA VAL A 114 3.87 7.98 20.32
C VAL A 114 3.04 9.11 20.94
N ALA A 115 1.87 8.79 21.48
CA ALA A 115 0.98 9.76 22.12
C ALA A 115 1.63 10.43 23.35
N ASN A 116 2.31 9.66 24.18
CA ASN A 116 3.04 10.18 25.33
C ASN A 116 4.12 11.16 24.91
N ILE A 117 4.95 10.82 23.93
CA ILE A 117 6.07 11.67 23.49
C ILE A 117 5.57 12.95 22.84
N PHE A 118 4.57 12.91 21.95
CA PHE A 118 4.01 14.14 21.37
C PHE A 118 3.43 15.03 22.48
N SER A 119 2.64 14.48 23.40
CA SER A 119 2.03 15.26 24.48
C SER A 119 3.06 15.84 25.45
N ALA A 120 4.13 15.10 25.77
CA ALA A 120 5.27 15.59 26.56
C ALA A 120 6.03 16.75 25.90
N ASN A 121 5.93 16.86 24.56
CA ASN A 121 6.48 17.96 23.77
C ASN A 121 5.49 19.13 23.58
N GLY A 122 4.34 19.14 24.28
CA GLY A 122 3.33 20.18 24.20
C GLY A 122 2.43 20.09 22.97
N ILE A 123 2.43 18.96 22.27
CA ILE A 123 1.60 18.72 21.08
C ILE A 123 0.32 18.01 21.52
N LYS A 124 -0.85 18.52 21.11
CA LYS A 124 -2.13 17.86 21.35
C LYS A 124 -2.22 16.57 20.54
N VAL A 125 -2.69 15.50 21.14
CA VAL A 125 -2.83 14.20 20.51
C VAL A 125 -4.28 13.79 20.46
N TYR A 126 -4.75 13.40 19.28
CA TYR A 126 -5.99 12.67 19.07
C TYR A 126 -5.64 11.20 18.89
N LEU A 127 -5.85 10.40 19.94
CA LEU A 127 -5.54 8.97 19.95
C LEU A 127 -6.83 8.17 19.77
N PHE A 128 -6.89 7.31 18.77
CA PHE A 128 -8.02 6.40 18.63
C PHE A 128 -8.11 5.42 19.83
N ASP A 129 -9.33 5.17 20.26
CA ASP A 129 -9.66 4.29 21.40
C ASP A 129 -9.25 2.83 21.17
N ASP A 130 -9.34 2.36 19.92
CA ASP A 130 -8.91 1.03 19.47
C ASP A 130 -8.37 1.13 18.02
N LEU A 131 -8.04 -0.02 17.43
CA LEU A 131 -7.56 -0.08 16.05
C LEU A 131 -8.55 0.58 15.07
N ARG A 132 -8.01 1.28 14.08
CA ARG A 132 -8.78 1.85 12.96
C ARG A 132 -7.99 1.68 11.65
N PRO A 133 -8.70 1.67 10.51
CA PRO A 133 -8.08 1.64 9.18
C PRO A 133 -7.11 2.79 8.92
N THR A 134 -6.05 2.51 8.16
CA THR A 134 -5.12 3.54 7.65
C THR A 134 -5.85 4.73 7.00
N PRO A 135 -6.83 4.55 6.12
CA PRO A 135 -7.56 5.67 5.51
C PRO A 135 -8.30 6.53 6.53
N GLU A 136 -8.79 5.95 7.62
CA GLU A 136 -9.46 6.73 8.65
C GLU A 136 -8.48 7.61 9.45
N CYS A 137 -7.22 7.18 9.62
CA CYS A 137 -6.15 8.05 10.14
C CYS A 137 -5.95 9.27 9.23
N SER A 138 -5.83 9.05 7.92
CA SER A 138 -5.73 10.12 6.91
C SER A 138 -6.93 11.07 6.96
N PHE A 139 -8.14 10.52 7.04
CA PHE A 139 -9.38 11.28 7.18
C PHE A 139 -9.39 12.13 8.46
N ALA A 140 -9.05 11.54 9.60
CA ALA A 140 -9.05 12.22 10.89
C ALA A 140 -8.07 13.41 10.93
N ILE A 141 -6.89 13.30 10.31
CA ILE A 141 -5.93 14.41 10.18
C ILE A 141 -6.61 15.61 9.49
N ARG A 142 -7.26 15.39 8.36
CA ARG A 142 -7.95 16.43 7.59
C ARG A 142 -9.17 16.96 8.33
N HIS A 143 -10.02 16.07 8.85
CA HIS A 143 -11.25 16.43 9.56
C HIS A 143 -11.00 17.26 10.82
N LEU A 144 -10.03 16.85 11.64
CA LEU A 144 -9.64 17.54 12.87
C LEU A 144 -8.65 18.68 12.64
N LYS A 145 -8.21 18.91 11.39
CA LYS A 145 -7.22 19.91 10.99
C LYS A 145 -5.91 19.77 11.79
N ALA A 146 -5.51 18.54 12.04
CA ALA A 146 -4.25 18.22 12.70
C ALA A 146 -3.07 18.48 11.74
N GLN A 147 -1.89 18.76 12.28
CA GLN A 147 -0.70 19.08 11.50
C GLN A 147 0.07 17.87 11.06
N ALA A 148 -0.22 16.70 11.67
CA ALA A 148 0.42 15.45 11.31
C ALA A 148 -0.39 14.27 11.82
N GLY A 149 0.03 13.07 11.43
CA GLY A 149 -0.49 11.83 12.01
C GLY A 149 0.55 10.72 11.99
N VAL A 150 0.27 9.71 12.79
CA VAL A 150 1.06 8.49 12.87
C VAL A 150 0.12 7.29 12.87
N ASN A 151 0.37 6.33 11.99
CA ASN A 151 -0.28 5.03 12.05
C ASN A 151 0.74 3.93 12.34
N ILE A 152 0.54 3.21 13.44
CA ILE A 152 1.38 2.07 13.85
C ILE A 152 0.88 0.81 13.15
N THR A 153 1.58 0.41 12.11
CA THR A 153 1.24 -0.75 11.27
C THR A 153 2.42 -1.17 10.40
N ALA A 154 2.50 -2.45 10.10
CA ALA A 154 3.36 -2.99 9.05
C ALA A 154 2.54 -3.55 7.85
N SER A 155 1.29 -3.06 7.66
CA SER A 155 0.40 -3.49 6.57
C SER A 155 0.28 -5.04 6.55
N HIS A 156 0.61 -5.67 5.44
CA HIS A 156 0.50 -7.12 5.21
C HIS A 156 1.77 -7.93 5.54
N ASN A 157 2.77 -7.34 6.18
CA ASN A 157 3.99 -8.08 6.56
C ASN A 157 3.68 -9.19 7.58
N PRO A 158 4.54 -10.23 7.72
CA PRO A 158 4.41 -11.27 8.74
C PRO A 158 4.26 -10.70 10.17
N ARG A 159 3.80 -11.54 11.08
CA ARG A 159 3.46 -11.16 12.48
C ARG A 159 4.62 -10.58 13.29
N GLU A 160 5.85 -10.94 12.94
CA GLU A 160 7.07 -10.47 13.61
C GLU A 160 7.35 -8.98 13.36
N TYR A 161 6.76 -8.41 12.31
CA TYR A 161 6.96 -7.03 11.90
C TYR A 161 5.97 -6.07 12.55
N ASN A 162 6.45 -4.86 12.80
CA ASN A 162 5.62 -3.68 13.00
C ASN A 162 6.22 -2.49 12.26
N GLY A 163 5.53 -1.35 12.27
CA GLY A 163 5.97 -0.16 11.56
C GLY A 163 5.33 1.11 12.09
N TYR A 164 5.78 2.22 11.55
CA TYR A 164 5.39 3.57 11.90
C TYR A 164 5.23 4.35 10.60
N LYS A 165 4.00 4.59 10.15
CA LYS A 165 3.71 5.44 8.98
C LYS A 165 3.51 6.87 9.46
N ALA A 166 4.23 7.84 8.86
CA ALA A 166 4.13 9.26 9.15
C ALA A 166 3.32 10.00 8.08
N TYR A 167 2.42 10.86 8.52
CA TYR A 167 1.50 11.65 7.69
C TYR A 167 1.65 13.13 7.94
N TRP A 168 1.41 13.95 6.92
CA TRP A 168 1.42 15.41 7.01
C TRP A 168 0.01 15.99 7.16
N ASP A 169 -0.11 17.31 7.18
CA ASP A 169 -1.36 18.05 7.47
C ASP A 169 -2.43 17.93 6.37
N ASP A 170 -2.04 17.48 5.18
CA ASP A 170 -2.96 17.16 4.08
C ASP A 170 -3.56 15.74 4.20
N GLY A 171 -3.11 14.94 5.17
CA GLY A 171 -3.53 13.56 5.38
C GLY A 171 -2.76 12.53 4.52
N ALA A 172 -1.79 12.94 3.72
CA ALA A 172 -0.94 12.04 2.93
C ALA A 172 0.30 11.59 3.72
N GLN A 173 0.86 10.44 3.36
CA GLN A 173 2.18 10.05 3.83
C GLN A 173 3.21 11.10 3.43
N VAL A 174 4.14 11.38 4.35
CA VAL A 174 5.14 12.43 4.16
C VAL A 174 5.96 12.23 2.87
N LEU A 175 6.19 13.35 2.17
CA LEU A 175 7.03 13.46 0.98
C LEU A 175 8.04 14.60 1.17
N ALA A 176 8.97 14.73 0.24
CA ALA A 176 9.88 15.87 0.20
C ALA A 176 9.12 17.20 0.17
N PRO A 177 9.56 18.19 0.96
CA PRO A 177 10.80 18.21 1.76
C PRO A 177 10.65 17.65 3.18
N HIS A 178 9.43 17.26 3.60
CA HIS A 178 9.11 16.91 4.98
C HIS A 178 9.73 15.59 5.41
N ASP A 179 9.77 14.57 4.54
CA ASP A 179 10.39 13.28 4.83
C ASP A 179 11.87 13.45 5.23
N LYS A 180 12.63 14.19 4.41
CA LYS A 180 14.04 14.49 4.70
C LYS A 180 14.21 15.32 5.98
N GLY A 181 13.37 16.34 6.17
CA GLY A 181 13.44 17.18 7.37
C GLY A 181 13.16 16.38 8.66
N ILE A 182 12.21 15.44 8.62
CA ILE A 182 11.94 14.52 9.74
C ILE A 182 13.15 13.61 9.98
N ILE A 183 13.70 12.99 8.93
CA ILE A 183 14.89 12.14 9.02
C ILE A 183 16.07 12.90 9.66
N ASP A 184 16.32 14.13 9.23
CA ASP A 184 17.40 14.97 9.74
C ASP A 184 17.23 15.28 11.25
N GLU A 185 15.99 15.48 11.73
CA GLU A 185 15.71 15.66 13.15
C GLU A 185 15.78 14.35 13.94
N VAL A 186 15.29 13.23 13.39
CA VAL A 186 15.37 11.90 14.02
C VAL A 186 16.83 11.49 14.24
N ASN A 187 17.69 11.71 13.27
CA ASN A 187 19.12 11.36 13.34
C ASN A 187 19.90 12.15 14.41
N LYS A 188 19.35 13.24 14.95
CA LYS A 188 19.94 14.01 16.06
C LYS A 188 19.56 13.47 17.44
N VAL A 189 18.48 12.69 17.53
CA VAL A 189 17.90 12.25 18.80
C VAL A 189 18.67 11.07 19.38
N LYS A 190 19.03 11.16 20.64
CA LYS A 190 19.50 10.04 21.45
C LYS A 190 18.39 9.57 22.38
N VAL A 191 18.49 8.36 22.90
CA VAL A 191 17.47 7.80 23.78
C VAL A 191 17.21 8.67 25.01
N ASP A 192 18.24 9.29 25.57
CA ASP A 192 18.15 10.19 26.74
C ASP A 192 17.41 11.51 26.43
N ASP A 193 17.28 11.88 25.16
CA ASP A 193 16.56 13.08 24.73
C ASP A 193 15.04 12.84 24.60
N VAL A 194 14.61 11.58 24.64
CA VAL A 194 13.21 11.18 24.41
C VAL A 194 12.39 11.41 25.67
N LYS A 195 11.30 12.16 25.54
CA LYS A 195 10.37 12.47 26.64
C LYS A 195 9.26 11.42 26.71
N PHE A 196 9.50 10.30 27.36
CA PHE A 196 8.54 9.20 27.47
C PHE A 196 7.33 9.50 28.37
N GLU A 197 7.48 10.43 29.34
CA GLU A 197 6.44 10.78 30.30
C GLU A 197 5.41 11.71 29.69
N GLY A 198 4.24 11.15 29.31
CA GLY A 198 3.18 11.88 28.61
C GLY A 198 2.43 12.89 29.46
N ASN A 199 1.95 13.95 28.82
CA ASN A 199 0.99 14.90 29.41
C ASN A 199 -0.45 14.48 29.06
N LYS A 200 -1.11 13.77 29.97
CA LYS A 200 -2.48 13.26 29.79
C LYS A 200 -3.51 14.34 29.45
N ALA A 201 -3.30 15.60 29.86
CA ALA A 201 -4.21 16.69 29.56
C ALA A 201 -4.21 17.07 28.07
N LEU A 202 -3.18 16.69 27.32
CA LEU A 202 -3.05 16.91 25.89
C LEU A 202 -3.42 15.67 25.04
N ILE A 203 -3.81 14.56 25.66
CA ILE A 203 -4.25 13.35 24.96
C ILE A 203 -5.77 13.27 25.01
N GLN A 204 -6.39 13.43 23.84
CA GLN A 204 -7.83 13.26 23.67
C GLN A 204 -8.09 11.92 22.97
N ILE A 205 -8.91 11.08 23.59
CA ILE A 205 -9.38 9.84 22.97
C ILE A 205 -10.48 10.18 21.96
N ILE A 206 -10.38 9.63 20.76
CA ILE A 206 -11.36 9.71 19.67
C ILE A 206 -11.78 8.32 19.22
N GLY A 207 -12.88 8.20 18.48
CA GLY A 207 -13.40 6.92 17.98
C GLY A 207 -14.72 7.12 17.25
N GLU A 208 -15.84 6.69 17.82
CA GLU A 208 -17.16 6.66 17.17
C GLU A 208 -17.63 8.01 16.59
N ASP A 209 -17.21 9.12 17.14
CA ASP A 209 -17.48 10.47 16.62
C ASP A 209 -16.81 10.70 15.26
N VAL A 210 -15.60 10.22 15.08
CA VAL A 210 -14.87 10.26 13.79
C VAL A 210 -15.41 9.19 12.85
N ASP A 211 -15.62 7.95 13.34
CA ASP A 211 -16.16 6.83 12.57
C ASP A 211 -17.43 7.23 11.79
N LYS A 212 -18.37 7.89 12.48
CA LYS A 212 -19.64 8.31 11.86
C LYS A 212 -19.44 9.25 10.69
N VAL A 213 -18.63 10.28 10.88
CA VAL A 213 -18.39 11.29 9.83
C VAL A 213 -17.63 10.67 8.66
N TYR A 214 -16.66 9.77 8.94
CA TYR A 214 -15.95 9.05 7.90
C TYR A 214 -16.90 8.15 7.09
N LEU A 215 -17.77 7.38 7.72
CA LEU A 215 -18.77 6.55 7.03
C LEU A 215 -19.76 7.37 6.20
N GLU A 216 -20.15 8.57 6.68
CA GLU A 216 -20.98 9.50 5.91
C GLU A 216 -20.25 9.94 4.62
N GLN A 217 -18.94 10.21 4.69
CA GLN A 217 -18.15 10.53 3.50
C GLN A 217 -18.04 9.32 2.56
N VAL A 218 -17.74 8.13 3.10
CA VAL A 218 -17.71 6.89 2.30
C VAL A 218 -19.02 6.67 1.57
N LYS A 219 -20.15 7.04 2.16
CA LYS A 219 -21.47 6.90 1.52
C LYS A 219 -21.65 7.83 0.30
N THR A 220 -20.96 8.97 0.25
CA THR A 220 -21.12 9.93 -0.85
C THR A 220 -20.51 9.46 -2.16
N ILE A 221 -19.61 8.47 -2.15
CA ILE A 221 -18.94 7.97 -3.35
C ILE A 221 -19.82 7.03 -4.21
N SER A 222 -20.98 6.58 -3.69
CA SER A 222 -21.91 5.75 -4.45
C SER A 222 -22.34 6.47 -5.74
N ILE A 223 -22.22 5.76 -6.85
CA ILE A 223 -22.49 6.30 -8.19
C ILE A 223 -23.94 6.03 -8.57
N ASP A 224 -24.39 4.79 -8.40
CA ASP A 224 -25.75 4.34 -8.71
C ASP A 224 -26.41 3.63 -7.50
N PRO A 225 -26.98 4.39 -6.56
CA PRO A 225 -27.68 3.79 -5.41
C PRO A 225 -28.91 2.94 -5.80
N GLN A 226 -29.38 3.02 -7.05
CA GLN A 226 -30.53 2.23 -7.47
C GLN A 226 -30.19 0.76 -7.65
N VAL A 227 -29.01 0.44 -8.19
CA VAL A 227 -28.56 -0.97 -8.31
C VAL A 227 -28.38 -1.62 -6.94
N ILE A 228 -27.96 -0.84 -5.93
CA ILE A 228 -27.86 -1.34 -4.55
C ILE A 228 -29.25 -1.73 -4.01
N LYS A 229 -30.26 -0.87 -4.23
CA LYS A 229 -31.63 -1.16 -3.80
C LYS A 229 -32.21 -2.40 -4.49
N ASN A 230 -31.91 -2.57 -5.79
CA ASN A 230 -32.37 -3.71 -6.57
C ASN A 230 -31.72 -5.02 -6.10
N GLN A 231 -30.48 -4.95 -5.62
CA GLN A 231 -29.63 -6.10 -5.24
C GLN A 231 -29.20 -6.02 -3.77
N HIS A 232 -30.03 -5.50 -2.87
CA HIS A 232 -29.72 -5.32 -1.44
C HIS A 232 -29.38 -6.63 -0.73
N ASP A 233 -29.88 -7.77 -1.25
CA ASP A 233 -29.67 -9.12 -0.76
C ASP A 233 -28.41 -9.80 -1.36
N LEU A 234 -27.57 -9.05 -2.09
CA LEU A 234 -26.31 -9.51 -2.64
C LEU A 234 -25.52 -10.28 -1.57
N LYS A 235 -25.15 -11.53 -1.87
CA LYS A 235 -24.43 -12.40 -0.93
C LYS A 235 -22.95 -12.06 -0.91
N ILE A 236 -22.54 -11.32 0.10
CA ILE A 236 -21.16 -10.87 0.28
C ILE A 236 -20.49 -11.69 1.39
N VAL A 237 -19.33 -12.29 1.11
CA VAL A 237 -18.43 -12.80 2.14
C VAL A 237 -17.28 -11.81 2.32
N TYR A 238 -16.97 -11.46 3.57
CA TYR A 238 -15.90 -10.53 3.90
C TYR A 238 -14.95 -11.09 4.96
N THR A 239 -13.64 -10.90 4.76
CA THR A 239 -12.62 -11.16 5.77
C THR A 239 -11.67 -9.97 5.95
N PRO A 240 -11.46 -9.49 7.20
CA PRO A 240 -10.46 -8.49 7.55
C PRO A 240 -9.05 -9.07 7.78
N LEU A 241 -8.85 -10.37 7.62
CA LEU A 241 -7.58 -11.03 7.98
C LEU A 241 -7.06 -10.62 9.37
N HIS A 242 -7.95 -10.65 10.38
CA HIS A 242 -7.73 -10.18 11.76
C HIS A 242 -7.56 -8.66 11.94
N GLY A 243 -7.57 -7.89 10.87
CA GLY A 243 -7.18 -6.47 10.81
C GLY A 243 -8.27 -5.46 11.18
N ALA A 244 -7.92 -4.19 10.96
CA ALA A 244 -8.74 -3.02 11.31
C ALA A 244 -10.02 -2.89 10.47
N GLY A 245 -10.05 -3.46 9.27
CA GLY A 245 -11.23 -3.48 8.41
C GLY A 245 -12.47 -4.10 9.07
N ARG A 246 -12.28 -4.96 10.09
CA ARG A 246 -13.37 -5.54 10.90
C ARG A 246 -14.31 -4.51 11.52
N VAL A 247 -13.80 -3.31 11.80
CA VAL A 247 -14.58 -2.26 12.45
C VAL A 247 -15.44 -1.52 11.44
N MET A 248 -14.87 -1.14 10.30
CA MET A 248 -15.49 -0.16 9.40
C MET A 248 -16.14 -0.79 8.18
N ILE A 249 -15.58 -1.85 7.58
CA ILE A 249 -16.10 -2.40 6.31
C ILE A 249 -17.51 -2.97 6.43
N PRO A 250 -17.85 -3.79 7.45
CA PRO A 250 -19.22 -4.25 7.62
C PRO A 250 -20.22 -3.10 7.85
N ARG A 251 -19.79 -2.05 8.58
CA ARG A 251 -20.61 -0.85 8.82
C ARG A 251 -20.82 -0.04 7.54
N ALA A 252 -19.79 0.09 6.70
CA ALA A 252 -19.88 0.76 5.41
C ALA A 252 -20.88 0.03 4.49
N LEU A 253 -20.75 -1.29 4.33
CA LEU A 253 -21.65 -2.12 3.53
C LEU A 253 -23.11 -2.00 4.02
N ALA A 254 -23.35 -2.11 5.32
CA ALA A 254 -24.68 -1.95 5.91
C ALA A 254 -25.23 -0.52 5.68
N SER A 255 -24.40 0.52 5.81
CA SER A 255 -24.82 1.91 5.58
C SER A 255 -25.21 2.19 4.12
N TRP A 256 -24.68 1.42 3.17
CA TRP A 256 -25.03 1.47 1.76
C TRP A 256 -26.31 0.69 1.46
N GLY A 257 -26.75 -0.21 2.34
CA GLY A 257 -27.99 -0.96 2.22
C GLY A 257 -27.81 -2.42 1.80
N PHE A 258 -26.61 -2.99 1.96
CA PHE A 258 -26.40 -4.41 1.77
C PHE A 258 -26.73 -5.19 3.04
N ASP A 259 -27.73 -6.06 2.98
CA ASP A 259 -28.31 -6.76 4.14
C ASP A 259 -27.70 -8.16 4.35
N ASN A 260 -27.05 -8.72 3.34
CA ASN A 260 -26.57 -10.10 3.33
C ASN A 260 -25.03 -10.18 3.30
N VAL A 261 -24.43 -9.70 4.37
CA VAL A 261 -22.96 -9.68 4.55
C VAL A 261 -22.55 -10.72 5.58
N HIS A 262 -21.84 -11.75 5.13
CA HIS A 262 -21.25 -12.77 5.99
C HIS A 262 -19.78 -12.46 6.25
N CYS A 263 -19.43 -12.24 7.51
CA CYS A 263 -18.04 -12.05 7.94
C CYS A 263 -17.42 -13.38 8.42
N VAL A 264 -16.22 -13.71 7.96
CA VAL A 264 -15.47 -14.92 8.35
C VAL A 264 -15.13 -14.86 9.83
N LYS A 265 -15.86 -15.63 10.67
CA LYS A 265 -15.82 -15.52 12.14
C LYS A 265 -14.42 -15.65 12.72
N GLU A 266 -13.65 -16.62 12.25
CA GLU A 266 -12.30 -16.90 12.73
C GLU A 266 -11.35 -15.71 12.48
N GLN A 267 -11.57 -14.97 11.41
CA GLN A 267 -10.73 -13.85 10.99
C GLN A 267 -11.27 -12.48 11.44
N MET A 268 -12.49 -12.44 11.98
CA MET A 268 -13.03 -11.25 12.66
C MET A 268 -12.45 -11.03 14.06
N VAL A 269 -11.69 -11.98 14.59
CA VAL A 269 -11.02 -11.85 15.88
C VAL A 269 -9.78 -11.00 15.73
N LYS A 270 -9.64 -9.94 16.55
CA LYS A 270 -8.43 -9.12 16.64
C LYS A 270 -7.30 -9.95 17.25
N ASP A 271 -6.31 -10.30 16.43
CA ASP A 271 -5.16 -11.09 16.88
C ASP A 271 -3.91 -10.76 16.04
N GLY A 272 -2.89 -10.18 16.69
CA GLY A 272 -1.63 -9.83 16.06
C GLY A 272 -0.74 -11.01 15.70
N ASN A 273 -1.09 -12.23 16.13
CA ASN A 273 -0.39 -13.45 15.74
C ASN A 273 -0.89 -14.03 14.41
N PHE A 274 -2.00 -13.51 13.88
CA PHE A 274 -2.61 -14.00 12.63
C PHE A 274 -2.78 -15.53 12.57
N PRO A 275 -3.49 -16.17 13.53
CA PRO A 275 -3.46 -17.62 13.72
C PRO A 275 -4.03 -18.43 12.55
N THR A 276 -4.71 -17.81 11.62
CA THR A 276 -5.32 -18.46 10.45
C THR A 276 -4.56 -18.24 9.15
N VAL A 277 -3.50 -17.44 9.15
CA VAL A 277 -2.72 -17.08 7.96
C VAL A 277 -1.25 -16.83 8.32
N ASP A 278 -0.33 -17.29 7.51
CA ASP A 278 1.10 -16.99 7.71
C ASP A 278 1.43 -15.54 7.33
N ARG A 279 0.79 -15.06 6.28
CA ARG A 279 0.89 -13.68 5.81
C ARG A 279 -0.51 -13.10 5.59
N PRO A 280 -0.90 -12.05 6.33
CA PRO A 280 -2.23 -11.45 6.21
C PRO A 280 -2.30 -10.51 4.99
N ASN A 281 -2.08 -11.07 3.80
CA ASN A 281 -2.03 -10.33 2.54
C ASN A 281 -3.14 -10.82 1.59
N PRO A 282 -4.13 -10.00 1.24
CA PRO A 282 -5.23 -10.38 0.35
C PRO A 282 -4.80 -10.69 -1.10
N GLU A 283 -3.53 -10.43 -1.46
CA GLU A 283 -2.95 -10.84 -2.74
C GLU A 283 -2.64 -12.35 -2.81
N ILE A 284 -2.56 -13.01 -1.64
CA ILE A 284 -2.12 -14.41 -1.51
C ILE A 284 -3.35 -15.32 -1.39
N ALA A 285 -3.45 -16.31 -2.28
CA ALA A 285 -4.58 -17.25 -2.32
C ALA A 285 -4.82 -17.97 -0.98
N GLU A 286 -3.74 -18.36 -0.30
CA GLU A 286 -3.78 -19.05 0.99
C GLU A 286 -4.46 -18.21 2.07
N ALA A 287 -4.30 -16.88 2.05
CA ALA A 287 -4.94 -15.99 3.00
C ALA A 287 -6.47 -15.97 2.84
N LEU A 288 -6.97 -16.25 1.64
CA LEU A 288 -8.39 -16.26 1.30
C LEU A 288 -9.07 -17.62 1.52
N THR A 289 -8.34 -18.64 1.98
CA THR A 289 -8.85 -20.02 2.10
C THR A 289 -10.14 -20.13 2.92
N LEU A 290 -10.21 -19.47 4.09
CA LEU A 290 -11.42 -19.50 4.93
C LEU A 290 -12.56 -18.69 4.30
N GLY A 291 -12.25 -17.56 3.68
CA GLY A 291 -13.23 -16.79 2.92
C GLY A 291 -13.84 -17.57 1.76
N LEU A 292 -13.00 -18.28 0.99
CA LEU A 292 -13.44 -19.13 -0.11
C LEU A 292 -14.27 -20.32 0.39
N ARG A 293 -13.92 -20.91 1.56
CA ARG A 293 -14.74 -21.95 2.21
C ARG A 293 -16.16 -21.46 2.45
N ASP A 294 -16.28 -20.29 3.08
CA ASP A 294 -17.58 -19.71 3.44
C ASP A 294 -18.34 -19.24 2.19
N ALA A 295 -17.63 -18.65 1.22
CA ALA A 295 -18.22 -18.21 -0.04
C ALA A 295 -18.81 -19.36 -0.85
N LYS A 296 -18.14 -20.50 -0.89
CA LYS A 296 -18.64 -21.74 -1.52
C LYS A 296 -19.85 -22.31 -0.78
N ALA A 297 -19.78 -22.35 0.56
CA ALA A 297 -20.86 -22.91 1.39
C ALA A 297 -22.16 -22.08 1.30
N LEU A 298 -22.05 -20.76 1.16
CA LEU A 298 -23.18 -19.83 1.09
C LEU A 298 -23.66 -19.58 -0.35
N ASP A 299 -22.96 -20.13 -1.33
CA ASP A 299 -23.16 -19.78 -2.74
C ASP A 299 -23.14 -18.25 -2.93
N ALA A 300 -22.07 -17.63 -2.44
CA ALA A 300 -21.92 -16.18 -2.44
C ALA A 300 -21.69 -15.62 -3.85
N ASP A 301 -22.03 -14.34 -4.03
CA ASP A 301 -21.81 -13.59 -5.26
C ASP A 301 -20.36 -13.07 -5.33
N ILE A 302 -19.78 -12.70 -4.19
CA ILE A 302 -18.43 -12.15 -4.08
C ILE A 302 -17.78 -12.48 -2.74
N LEU A 303 -16.47 -12.69 -2.75
CA LEU A 303 -15.58 -12.66 -1.58
C LEU A 303 -14.72 -11.40 -1.63
N MET A 304 -14.69 -10.65 -0.53
CA MET A 304 -13.83 -9.49 -0.32
C MET A 304 -12.90 -9.72 0.87
N ALA A 305 -11.68 -9.18 0.79
CA ALA A 305 -10.71 -9.23 1.87
C ALA A 305 -9.96 -7.89 1.99
N SER A 306 -9.57 -7.52 3.22
CA SER A 306 -8.66 -6.41 3.47
C SER A 306 -7.44 -6.87 4.26
N ASP A 307 -6.31 -6.16 4.08
CA ASP A 307 -5.12 -6.39 4.90
C ASP A 307 -5.26 -5.79 6.31
N PRO A 308 -4.30 -6.03 7.24
CA PRO A 308 -4.45 -5.64 8.64
C PRO A 308 -4.73 -4.17 8.92
N ASP A 309 -4.25 -3.26 8.11
CA ASP A 309 -4.53 -1.83 8.26
C ASP A 309 -5.55 -1.30 7.24
N ALA A 310 -6.21 -2.21 6.52
CA ALA A 310 -7.33 -1.97 5.63
C ALA A 310 -7.09 -0.85 4.60
N ASP A 311 -5.89 -0.84 4.01
CA ASP A 311 -5.55 0.02 2.89
C ASP A 311 -5.54 -0.72 1.54
N ARG A 312 -5.73 -2.08 1.54
CA ARG A 312 -5.81 -2.92 0.33
C ARG A 312 -7.09 -3.74 0.32
N VAL A 313 -7.63 -3.96 -0.88
CA VAL A 313 -8.80 -4.78 -1.12
C VAL A 313 -8.48 -5.93 -2.07
N GLY A 314 -8.60 -7.17 -1.59
CA GLY A 314 -8.58 -8.37 -2.42
C GLY A 314 -9.98 -8.88 -2.69
N MET A 315 -10.19 -9.55 -3.82
CA MET A 315 -11.48 -10.14 -4.15
C MET A 315 -11.35 -11.45 -4.91
N ALA A 316 -12.40 -12.27 -4.77
CA ALA A 316 -12.66 -13.41 -5.64
C ALA A 316 -14.12 -13.43 -6.07
N CYS A 317 -14.38 -13.88 -7.28
CA CYS A 317 -15.71 -14.05 -7.85
C CYS A 317 -15.79 -15.34 -8.68
N LYS A 318 -16.99 -15.71 -9.12
CA LYS A 318 -17.17 -16.87 -9.99
C LYS A 318 -16.89 -16.50 -11.44
N ASN A 319 -16.16 -17.40 -12.15
CA ASN A 319 -16.03 -17.33 -13.60
C ASN A 319 -17.29 -17.89 -14.29
N SER A 320 -17.30 -17.92 -15.62
CA SER A 320 -18.43 -18.41 -16.42
C SER A 320 -18.76 -19.88 -16.19
N ASP A 321 -17.82 -20.68 -15.67
CA ASP A 321 -18.02 -22.10 -15.33
C ASP A 321 -18.49 -22.29 -13.87
N GLY A 322 -18.67 -21.19 -13.12
CA GLY A 322 -19.05 -21.18 -11.71
C GLY A 322 -17.88 -21.47 -10.75
N GLU A 323 -16.64 -21.47 -11.23
CA GLU A 323 -15.44 -21.65 -10.40
C GLU A 323 -14.97 -20.35 -9.79
N TRP A 324 -14.52 -20.40 -8.54
CA TRP A 324 -13.98 -19.24 -7.86
C TRP A 324 -12.58 -18.89 -8.39
N VAL A 325 -12.43 -17.65 -8.87
CA VAL A 325 -11.17 -17.10 -9.34
C VAL A 325 -10.82 -15.83 -8.55
N LEU A 326 -9.53 -15.68 -8.25
CA LEU A 326 -8.99 -14.47 -7.64
C LEU A 326 -8.78 -13.43 -8.73
N ILE A 327 -9.19 -12.20 -8.45
CA ILE A 327 -8.97 -11.05 -9.31
C ILE A 327 -7.74 -10.32 -8.79
N ASN A 328 -6.73 -10.13 -9.64
CA ASN A 328 -5.50 -9.47 -9.23
C ASN A 328 -5.65 -7.94 -9.09
N GLY A 329 -4.65 -7.26 -8.51
CA GLY A 329 -4.72 -5.83 -8.24
C GLY A 329 -4.85 -4.96 -9.50
N ASN A 330 -4.24 -5.35 -10.62
CA ASN A 330 -4.42 -4.65 -11.90
C ASN A 330 -5.85 -4.78 -12.40
N GLN A 331 -6.41 -5.99 -12.37
CA GLN A 331 -7.79 -6.27 -12.76
C GLN A 331 -8.79 -5.55 -11.84
N THR A 332 -8.51 -5.54 -10.54
CA THR A 332 -9.31 -4.82 -9.54
C THR A 332 -9.34 -3.31 -9.84
N CYS A 333 -8.17 -2.69 -10.02
CA CYS A 333 -8.05 -1.28 -10.37
C CYS A 333 -8.75 -0.96 -11.70
N LEU A 334 -8.62 -1.86 -12.68
CA LEU A 334 -9.26 -1.74 -13.99
C LEU A 334 -10.78 -1.74 -13.88
N ILE A 335 -11.37 -2.67 -13.13
CA ILE A 335 -12.83 -2.76 -12.91
C ILE A 335 -13.33 -1.49 -12.20
N PHE A 336 -12.65 -1.03 -11.16
CA PHE A 336 -13.02 0.19 -10.45
C PHE A 336 -13.05 1.41 -11.37
N LEU A 337 -11.97 1.66 -12.10
CA LEU A 337 -11.86 2.85 -12.95
C LEU A 337 -12.79 2.79 -14.16
N TRP A 338 -12.99 1.61 -14.74
CA TRP A 338 -13.99 1.42 -15.78
C TRP A 338 -15.39 1.79 -15.26
N TYR A 339 -15.78 1.25 -14.10
CA TYR A 339 -17.09 1.53 -13.51
C TYR A 339 -17.26 3.01 -13.17
N ILE A 340 -16.29 3.60 -12.47
CA ILE A 340 -16.33 5.01 -12.09
C ILE A 340 -16.52 5.89 -13.34
N ILE A 341 -15.73 5.68 -14.38
CA ILE A 341 -15.79 6.51 -15.58
C ILE A 341 -17.12 6.31 -16.32
N THR A 342 -17.46 5.07 -16.66
CA THR A 342 -18.62 4.78 -17.51
C THR A 342 -19.95 5.08 -16.81
N ASN A 343 -20.07 4.75 -15.52
CA ASN A 343 -21.32 4.98 -14.80
C ASN A 343 -21.48 6.44 -14.34
N ARG A 344 -20.39 7.16 -13.98
CA ARG A 344 -20.50 8.62 -13.78
C ARG A 344 -20.98 9.35 -15.05
N GLN A 345 -20.54 8.90 -16.23
CA GLN A 345 -21.06 9.42 -17.51
C GLN A 345 -22.54 9.07 -17.70
N ALA A 346 -22.92 7.81 -17.48
CA ALA A 346 -24.29 7.34 -17.66
C ALA A 346 -25.29 8.08 -16.77
N VAL A 347 -24.91 8.40 -15.51
CA VAL A 347 -25.77 9.15 -14.57
C VAL A 347 -25.56 10.67 -14.61
N GLY A 348 -24.76 11.18 -15.56
CA GLY A 348 -24.53 12.62 -15.75
C GLY A 348 -23.69 13.30 -14.64
N LYS A 349 -22.89 12.54 -13.89
CA LYS A 349 -22.00 13.04 -12.82
C LYS A 349 -20.59 13.39 -13.31
N MET A 350 -20.20 12.99 -14.53
CA MET A 350 -18.88 13.28 -15.07
C MET A 350 -18.71 14.76 -15.42
N LYS A 351 -17.59 15.33 -15.07
CA LYS A 351 -17.22 16.73 -15.35
C LYS A 351 -15.97 16.81 -16.22
N PRO A 352 -15.81 17.85 -17.05
CA PRO A 352 -14.58 18.05 -17.86
C PRO A 352 -13.30 18.19 -17.03
N THR A 353 -13.41 18.49 -15.74
CA THR A 353 -12.30 18.63 -14.80
C THR A 353 -11.96 17.34 -14.07
N ASP A 354 -12.69 16.27 -14.31
CA ASP A 354 -12.47 14.99 -13.65
C ASP A 354 -11.22 14.31 -14.21
N PHE A 355 -10.38 13.77 -13.33
CA PHE A 355 -9.19 13.02 -13.70
C PHE A 355 -8.99 11.78 -12.84
N ILE A 356 -8.23 10.83 -13.39
CA ILE A 356 -7.80 9.61 -12.72
C ILE A 356 -6.29 9.54 -12.63
N VAL A 357 -5.77 8.74 -11.69
CA VAL A 357 -4.32 8.53 -11.52
C VAL A 357 -4.03 7.04 -11.40
N LYS A 358 -2.98 6.56 -12.08
CA LYS A 358 -2.43 5.23 -11.86
C LYS A 358 -0.92 5.28 -11.69
N THR A 359 -0.32 4.22 -11.14
CA THR A 359 1.14 4.14 -11.15
C THR A 359 1.67 3.72 -12.52
N ILE A 360 2.93 4.06 -12.80
CA ILE A 360 3.62 3.71 -14.05
C ILE A 360 3.73 2.19 -14.29
N VAL A 361 3.52 1.36 -13.27
CA VAL A 361 3.56 -0.12 -13.37
C VAL A 361 2.17 -0.76 -13.38
N THR A 362 1.11 0.02 -13.15
CA THR A 362 -0.28 -0.44 -13.28
C THR A 362 -0.66 -0.53 -14.77
N THR A 363 -1.61 -1.42 -15.09
CA THR A 363 -2.01 -1.78 -16.45
C THR A 363 -2.31 -0.60 -17.38
N GLU A 364 -1.87 -0.65 -18.62
CA GLU A 364 -2.14 0.35 -19.66
C GLU A 364 -3.56 0.24 -20.27
N VAL A 365 -4.34 -0.77 -19.92
CA VAL A 365 -5.76 -0.85 -20.35
C VAL A 365 -6.55 0.33 -19.79
N ILE A 366 -6.20 0.80 -18.59
CA ILE A 366 -6.80 1.99 -17.97
C ILE A 366 -6.61 3.23 -18.86
N ARG A 367 -5.44 3.39 -19.49
CA ARG A 367 -5.17 4.48 -20.46
C ARG A 367 -6.13 4.43 -21.64
N LYS A 368 -6.36 3.23 -22.21
CA LYS A 368 -7.28 3.06 -23.34
C LYS A 368 -8.72 3.41 -22.96
N ILE A 369 -9.13 3.08 -21.72
CA ILE A 369 -10.45 3.49 -21.22
C ILE A 369 -10.53 5.02 -21.13
N ALA A 370 -9.55 5.66 -20.48
CA ALA A 370 -9.51 7.09 -20.30
C ALA A 370 -9.51 7.86 -21.64
N GLU A 371 -8.69 7.42 -22.59
CA GLU A 371 -8.63 7.99 -23.94
C GLU A 371 -9.97 7.86 -24.67
N LYS A 372 -10.58 6.67 -24.67
CA LYS A 372 -11.87 6.42 -25.35
C LYS A 372 -13.02 7.22 -24.71
N GLN A 373 -12.96 7.42 -23.38
CA GLN A 373 -13.99 8.12 -22.62
C GLN A 373 -13.65 9.62 -22.42
N HIS A 374 -12.57 10.12 -22.99
CA HIS A 374 -12.11 11.52 -22.92
C HIS A 374 -11.92 12.02 -21.48
N VAL A 375 -11.35 11.18 -20.61
CA VAL A 375 -11.01 11.51 -19.22
C VAL A 375 -9.51 11.72 -19.11
N GLU A 376 -9.08 12.79 -18.41
CA GLU A 376 -7.67 13.01 -18.13
C GLU A 376 -7.12 11.88 -17.24
N MET A 377 -5.99 11.29 -17.66
CA MET A 377 -5.30 10.28 -16.89
C MET A 377 -3.85 10.70 -16.65
N ARG A 378 -3.38 10.55 -15.41
CA ARG A 378 -2.00 10.81 -15.01
C ARG A 378 -1.29 9.56 -14.57
N ASP A 379 -0.03 9.44 -14.95
CA ASP A 379 0.90 8.45 -14.43
C ASP A 379 1.72 9.04 -13.28
N CYS A 380 1.91 8.29 -12.21
CA CYS A 380 2.81 8.65 -11.12
C CYS A 380 3.72 7.49 -10.73
N TYR A 381 4.72 7.75 -9.88
CA TYR A 381 5.57 6.69 -9.34
C TYR A 381 4.81 5.72 -8.45
N THR A 382 5.37 4.52 -8.25
CA THR A 382 4.84 3.51 -7.33
C THR A 382 4.88 4.02 -5.89
N GLY A 383 3.79 3.81 -5.18
CA GLY A 383 3.55 4.29 -3.82
C GLY A 383 2.45 5.34 -3.81
N PHE A 384 1.40 5.07 -3.02
CA PHE A 384 0.17 5.87 -3.01
C PHE A 384 0.38 7.35 -2.69
N LYS A 385 1.45 7.69 -1.96
CA LYS A 385 1.87 9.06 -1.70
C LYS A 385 2.05 9.90 -2.97
N TRP A 386 2.38 9.29 -4.10
CA TRP A 386 2.47 9.99 -5.38
C TRP A 386 1.10 10.25 -5.99
N ILE A 387 0.13 9.33 -5.83
CA ILE A 387 -1.28 9.59 -6.17
C ILE A 387 -1.81 10.73 -5.30
N ALA A 388 -1.56 10.68 -3.99
CA ALA A 388 -1.96 11.74 -3.05
C ALA A 388 -1.37 13.11 -3.44
N ARG A 389 -0.12 13.15 -3.93
CA ARG A 389 0.51 14.37 -4.44
C ARG A 389 -0.23 14.94 -5.66
N GLU A 390 -0.60 14.10 -6.63
CA GLU A 390 -1.38 14.55 -7.80
C GLU A 390 -2.76 15.11 -7.37
N ILE A 391 -3.38 14.49 -6.37
CA ILE A 391 -4.63 15.01 -5.78
C ILE A 391 -4.38 16.40 -5.16
N ALA A 392 -3.35 16.54 -4.30
CA ALA A 392 -3.04 17.80 -3.61
C ALA A 392 -2.73 18.94 -4.60
N LEU A 393 -1.98 18.69 -5.66
CA LEU A 393 -1.64 19.69 -6.70
C LEU A 393 -2.86 20.16 -7.50
N SER A 394 -3.91 19.35 -7.53
CA SER A 394 -5.14 19.62 -8.29
C SER A 394 -6.26 20.19 -7.43
N GLU A 395 -6.07 20.26 -6.11
CA GLU A 395 -7.10 20.74 -5.17
C GLU A 395 -7.61 22.14 -5.55
N GLY A 396 -8.94 22.27 -5.63
CA GLY A 396 -9.60 23.53 -6.06
C GLY A 396 -9.56 23.85 -7.56
N LYS A 397 -8.90 23.01 -8.40
CA LYS A 397 -8.79 23.21 -9.86
C LYS A 397 -9.47 22.09 -10.65
N GLN A 398 -9.20 20.86 -10.26
CA GLN A 398 -9.70 19.64 -10.91
C GLN A 398 -10.20 18.66 -9.85
N GLN A 399 -11.04 17.70 -10.26
CA GLN A 399 -11.61 16.71 -9.38
C GLN A 399 -11.00 15.34 -9.65
N TYR A 400 -10.29 14.82 -8.67
CA TYR A 400 -9.88 13.42 -8.67
C TYR A 400 -11.10 12.52 -8.44
N ILE A 401 -11.31 11.54 -9.32
CA ILE A 401 -12.45 10.62 -9.23
C ILE A 401 -12.05 9.18 -8.90
N GLY A 402 -10.79 8.81 -9.08
CA GLY A 402 -10.31 7.49 -8.72
C GLY A 402 -8.88 7.22 -9.18
N GLY A 403 -8.24 6.26 -8.53
CA GLY A 403 -6.92 5.79 -8.90
C GLY A 403 -6.41 4.69 -7.99
N GLY A 404 -5.39 4.00 -8.45
CA GLY A 404 -4.89 2.85 -7.72
C GLY A 404 -3.56 2.31 -8.19
N GLU A 405 -3.16 1.27 -7.49
CA GLU A 405 -1.90 0.56 -7.70
C GLU A 405 -2.18 -0.91 -8.06
N GLU A 406 -1.25 -1.52 -8.77
CA GLU A 406 -1.26 -2.95 -9.08
C GLU A 406 -1.24 -3.84 -7.82
N SER A 407 -0.82 -3.27 -6.69
CA SER A 407 -0.71 -3.94 -5.39
C SER A 407 -1.99 -3.82 -4.54
N TYR A 408 -3.15 -3.86 -5.17
CA TYR A 408 -4.47 -3.92 -4.52
C TYR A 408 -4.89 -2.65 -3.75
N GLY A 409 -4.14 -1.56 -3.86
CA GLY A 409 -4.46 -0.27 -3.26
C GLY A 409 -5.32 0.56 -4.19
N PHE A 410 -6.45 1.09 -3.71
CA PHE A 410 -7.37 1.92 -4.47
C PHE A 410 -7.95 3.05 -3.62
N LEU A 411 -8.28 4.16 -4.23
CA LEU A 411 -9.03 5.27 -3.64
C LEU A 411 -10.03 5.82 -4.66
N ALA A 412 -11.29 5.93 -4.25
CA ALA A 412 -12.33 6.66 -4.95
C ALA A 412 -12.51 8.03 -4.29
N GLU A 413 -12.50 9.10 -5.09
CA GLU A 413 -12.60 10.49 -4.66
C GLU A 413 -11.44 10.93 -3.72
N ASP A 414 -11.50 12.13 -3.18
CA ASP A 414 -10.33 12.77 -2.55
C ASP A 414 -10.53 13.14 -1.07
N PHE A 415 -11.50 12.52 -0.39
CA PHE A 415 -11.78 12.78 1.02
C PHE A 415 -10.68 12.27 1.97
N VAL A 416 -9.88 11.30 1.55
CA VAL A 416 -8.64 10.82 2.18
C VAL A 416 -7.45 10.99 1.24
N ARG A 417 -6.23 10.73 1.73
CA ARG A 417 -4.99 10.86 0.95
C ARG A 417 -4.12 9.59 1.02
N ASP A 418 -4.74 8.46 1.30
CA ASP A 418 -4.12 7.14 1.22
C ASP A 418 -5.14 6.16 0.64
N LYS A 419 -4.70 4.95 0.29
CA LYS A 419 -5.55 3.84 -0.15
C LYS A 419 -6.64 3.57 0.87
N ASP A 420 -7.83 3.26 0.41
CA ASP A 420 -8.99 3.08 1.27
C ASP A 420 -9.75 1.80 0.93
N ALA A 421 -9.51 0.72 1.68
CA ALA A 421 -10.24 -0.52 1.51
C ALA A 421 -11.69 -0.43 2.01
N VAL A 422 -12.03 0.53 2.86
CA VAL A 422 -13.43 0.70 3.36
C VAL A 422 -14.31 1.19 2.24
N SER A 423 -13.91 2.29 1.58
CA SER A 423 -14.63 2.83 0.42
C SER A 423 -14.54 1.89 -0.78
N ALA A 424 -13.38 1.25 -0.99
CA ALA A 424 -13.20 0.30 -2.08
C ALA A 424 -14.10 -0.94 -1.94
N CYS A 425 -14.24 -1.53 -0.76
CA CYS A 425 -15.16 -2.66 -0.54
C CYS A 425 -16.64 -2.24 -0.77
N ALA A 426 -17.04 -1.05 -0.32
CA ALA A 426 -18.38 -0.55 -0.54
C ALA A 426 -18.67 -0.33 -2.05
N LEU A 427 -17.72 0.30 -2.75
CA LEU A 427 -17.82 0.50 -4.20
C LEU A 427 -17.79 -0.84 -4.97
N LEU A 428 -16.98 -1.79 -4.53
CA LEU A 428 -16.92 -3.13 -5.13
C LEU A 428 -18.25 -3.87 -4.99
N ALA A 429 -18.93 -3.73 -3.85
CA ALA A 429 -20.28 -4.27 -3.66
C ALA A 429 -21.30 -3.62 -4.61
N GLU A 430 -21.21 -2.28 -4.84
CA GLU A 430 -22.03 -1.59 -5.83
C GLU A 430 -21.75 -2.09 -7.25
N ILE A 431 -20.48 -2.29 -7.62
CA ILE A 431 -20.11 -2.83 -8.94
C ILE A 431 -20.64 -4.26 -9.12
N CYS A 432 -20.58 -5.09 -8.07
CA CYS A 432 -21.13 -6.43 -8.10
C CYS A 432 -22.68 -6.40 -8.23
N ALA A 433 -23.34 -5.50 -7.51
CA ALA A 433 -24.79 -5.26 -7.64
C ALA A 433 -25.14 -4.78 -9.05
N TYR A 434 -24.37 -3.86 -9.61
CA TYR A 434 -24.54 -3.41 -11.00
C TYR A 434 -24.41 -4.57 -11.99
N ALA A 435 -23.37 -5.39 -11.85
CA ALA A 435 -23.20 -6.56 -12.72
C ALA A 435 -24.41 -7.50 -12.64
N LYS A 436 -24.85 -7.84 -11.43
CA LYS A 436 -26.00 -8.73 -11.18
C LYS A 436 -27.31 -8.15 -11.71
N ASP A 437 -27.54 -6.85 -11.57
CA ASP A 437 -28.71 -6.15 -12.08
C ASP A 437 -28.80 -6.18 -13.63
N HIS A 438 -27.63 -6.33 -14.28
CA HIS A 438 -27.49 -6.50 -15.72
C HIS A 438 -27.35 -7.98 -16.16
N GLY A 439 -27.61 -8.94 -15.27
CA GLY A 439 -27.50 -10.37 -15.55
C GLY A 439 -26.08 -10.87 -15.77
N LYS A 440 -25.09 -10.21 -15.19
CA LYS A 440 -23.65 -10.49 -15.31
C LYS A 440 -23.01 -10.75 -13.96
N THR A 441 -21.82 -11.34 -13.99
CA THR A 441 -20.90 -11.43 -12.86
C THR A 441 -19.81 -10.35 -12.98
N LEU A 442 -19.01 -10.16 -11.92
CA LEU A 442 -17.81 -9.30 -12.01
C LEU A 442 -16.79 -9.84 -13.02
N TYR A 443 -16.73 -11.16 -13.17
CA TYR A 443 -15.87 -11.79 -14.18
C TYR A 443 -16.33 -11.44 -15.60
N ASP A 444 -17.66 -11.45 -15.86
CA ASP A 444 -18.19 -11.06 -17.16
C ASP A 444 -17.89 -9.58 -17.47
N ILE A 445 -17.96 -8.69 -16.47
CA ILE A 445 -17.54 -7.28 -16.63
C ILE A 445 -16.06 -7.20 -17.04
N LEU A 446 -15.18 -7.98 -16.41
CA LEU A 446 -13.76 -8.01 -16.76
C LEU A 446 -13.56 -8.51 -18.21
N MET A 447 -14.31 -9.55 -18.64
CA MET A 447 -14.26 -10.06 -20.00
C MET A 447 -14.73 -9.01 -21.02
N ASP A 448 -15.81 -8.28 -20.69
CA ASP A 448 -16.31 -7.17 -21.54
C ASP A 448 -15.25 -6.08 -21.69
N ILE A 449 -14.58 -5.70 -20.60
CA ILE A 449 -13.50 -4.71 -20.65
C ILE A 449 -12.36 -5.20 -21.57
N TYR A 450 -11.96 -6.46 -21.46
CA TYR A 450 -10.92 -7.02 -22.30
C TYR A 450 -11.33 -7.10 -23.79
N MET A 451 -12.58 -7.44 -24.08
CA MET A 451 -13.08 -7.44 -25.45
C MET A 451 -13.14 -6.03 -26.05
N GLU A 452 -13.49 -5.03 -25.26
CA GLU A 452 -13.67 -3.66 -25.74
C GLU A 452 -12.35 -2.86 -25.84
N TYR A 453 -11.42 -3.06 -24.88
CA TYR A 453 -10.18 -2.27 -24.76
C TYR A 453 -8.92 -3.07 -25.04
N GLY A 454 -9.04 -4.39 -25.23
CA GLY A 454 -7.96 -5.33 -25.48
C GLY A 454 -7.49 -6.06 -24.22
N TYR A 455 -7.16 -7.32 -24.39
CA TYR A 455 -6.65 -8.18 -23.34
C TYR A 455 -5.27 -7.72 -22.85
N SER A 456 -5.05 -7.84 -21.56
CA SER A 456 -3.77 -7.60 -20.89
C SER A 456 -3.55 -8.61 -19.78
N HIS A 457 -2.36 -9.21 -19.75
CA HIS A 457 -1.92 -10.11 -18.68
C HIS A 457 -0.74 -9.48 -17.97
N GLU A 458 -0.96 -9.12 -16.71
CA GLU A 458 0.08 -8.55 -15.86
C GLU A 458 0.71 -9.64 -14.99
N PHE A 459 2.03 -9.64 -14.94
CA PHE A 459 2.81 -10.60 -14.14
C PHE A 459 4.01 -9.92 -13.49
N THR A 460 4.28 -10.25 -12.22
CA THR A 460 5.41 -9.70 -11.48
C THR A 460 6.43 -10.77 -11.16
N ILE A 461 7.68 -10.55 -11.54
CA ILE A 461 8.82 -11.40 -11.17
C ILE A 461 9.55 -10.71 -10.02
N ASN A 462 9.71 -11.41 -8.90
CA ASN A 462 10.52 -10.95 -7.77
C ASN A 462 11.83 -11.73 -7.76
N VAL A 463 12.95 -11.00 -7.83
CA VAL A 463 14.29 -11.58 -7.73
C VAL A 463 14.92 -11.10 -6.44
N GLU A 464 15.08 -12.01 -5.49
CA GLU A 464 15.72 -11.74 -4.21
C GLU A 464 17.20 -12.10 -4.26
N ARG A 465 18.03 -11.26 -3.66
CA ARG A 465 19.48 -11.44 -3.54
C ARG A 465 19.89 -11.09 -2.10
N PRO A 466 19.92 -12.06 -1.19
CA PRO A 466 20.16 -11.80 0.23
C PRO A 466 21.53 -11.18 0.51
N GLY A 467 21.60 -10.33 1.52
CA GLY A 467 22.84 -9.76 2.03
C GLY A 467 23.39 -8.58 1.21
N LYS A 468 24.53 -8.07 1.65
CA LYS A 468 25.20 -6.90 1.05
C LYS A 468 25.64 -7.17 -0.40
N SER A 469 26.21 -8.35 -0.67
CA SER A 469 26.61 -8.75 -2.02
C SER A 469 25.44 -8.78 -2.98
N GLY A 470 24.26 -9.23 -2.50
CA GLY A 470 23.04 -9.25 -3.31
C GLY A 470 22.52 -7.85 -3.64
N ALA A 471 22.62 -6.91 -2.70
CA ALA A 471 22.28 -5.50 -2.98
C ALA A 471 23.23 -4.91 -4.04
N ASP A 472 24.54 -5.21 -3.99
CA ASP A 472 25.52 -4.77 -4.98
C ASP A 472 25.24 -5.39 -6.36
N GLU A 473 24.85 -6.68 -6.41
CA GLU A 473 24.45 -7.36 -7.65
C GLU A 473 23.22 -6.66 -8.29
N ILE A 474 22.20 -6.33 -7.52
CA ILE A 474 21.02 -5.63 -8.01
C ILE A 474 21.39 -4.25 -8.59
N GLN A 475 22.25 -3.50 -7.90
CA GLN A 475 22.74 -2.22 -8.41
C GLN A 475 23.52 -2.40 -9.74
N GLN A 476 24.32 -3.46 -9.83
CA GLN A 476 25.06 -3.77 -11.06
C GLN A 476 24.10 -4.18 -12.19
N MET A 477 23.03 -4.94 -11.91
CA MET A 477 21.99 -5.25 -12.91
C MET A 477 21.38 -3.97 -13.49
N MET A 478 20.99 -3.01 -12.64
CA MET A 478 20.43 -1.74 -13.09
C MET A 478 21.41 -0.92 -13.93
N LYS A 479 22.70 -0.90 -13.55
CA LYS A 479 23.76 -0.25 -14.37
C LYS A 479 23.91 -0.92 -15.72
N ASN A 480 23.90 -2.25 -15.78
CA ASN A 480 24.02 -3.00 -17.01
C ASN A 480 22.83 -2.74 -17.94
N PHE A 481 21.59 -2.73 -17.44
CA PHE A 481 20.40 -2.41 -18.22
C PHE A 481 20.43 -0.97 -18.78
N ARG A 482 21.05 -0.02 -18.09
CA ARG A 482 21.23 1.35 -18.60
C ARG A 482 22.33 1.47 -19.63
N SER A 483 23.49 0.83 -19.38
CA SER A 483 24.64 0.93 -20.32
C SER A 483 24.46 0.07 -21.57
N ASN A 484 23.69 -0.99 -21.48
CA ASN A 484 23.42 -1.91 -22.59
C ASN A 484 21.96 -2.39 -22.55
N PRO A 485 21.00 -1.50 -22.86
CA PRO A 485 19.59 -1.86 -22.83
C PRO A 485 19.30 -2.99 -23.84
N PRO A 486 18.39 -3.93 -23.49
CA PRO A 486 17.98 -4.97 -24.41
C PRO A 486 17.37 -4.35 -25.68
N LYS A 487 17.58 -4.97 -26.84
CA LYS A 487 16.97 -4.53 -28.09
C LYS A 487 15.64 -5.20 -28.37
N GLU A 488 15.42 -6.35 -27.75
CA GLU A 488 14.19 -7.15 -27.87
C GLU A 488 13.89 -7.84 -26.53
N LEU A 489 12.64 -8.12 -26.27
CA LEU A 489 12.16 -8.88 -25.11
C LEU A 489 11.15 -9.93 -25.57
N GLY A 490 11.44 -11.20 -25.27
CA GLY A 490 10.59 -12.32 -25.66
C GLY A 490 10.31 -12.38 -27.17
N GLY A 491 11.28 -12.01 -28.02
CA GLY A 491 11.17 -12.00 -29.48
C GLY A 491 10.45 -10.76 -30.06
N SER A 492 10.12 -9.76 -29.28
CA SER A 492 9.54 -8.50 -29.77
C SER A 492 10.52 -7.35 -29.61
N VAL A 493 10.67 -6.55 -30.65
CA VAL A 493 11.60 -5.42 -30.71
C VAL A 493 11.11 -4.31 -29.78
N ILE A 494 12.02 -3.69 -29.02
CA ILE A 494 11.73 -2.55 -28.17
C ILE A 494 11.59 -1.29 -29.05
N ASP A 495 10.45 -0.64 -28.96
CA ASP A 495 10.11 0.60 -29.65
C ASP A 495 10.42 1.85 -28.82
N VAL A 496 10.13 1.78 -27.49
CA VAL A 496 10.35 2.89 -26.56
C VAL A 496 11.06 2.40 -25.30
N TYR A 497 12.09 3.11 -24.90
CA TYR A 497 12.82 2.93 -23.64
C TYR A 497 12.68 4.19 -22.78
N LYS A 498 12.30 4.04 -21.52
CA LYS A 498 12.21 5.13 -20.54
C LYS A 498 13.15 4.87 -19.37
N ASP A 499 14.02 5.83 -19.09
CA ASP A 499 14.86 5.84 -17.89
C ASP A 499 14.41 6.97 -16.96
N PHE A 500 13.78 6.61 -15.85
CA PHE A 500 13.26 7.57 -14.88
C PHE A 500 14.34 8.16 -13.98
N GLN A 501 15.58 7.69 -14.06
CA GLN A 501 16.71 8.32 -13.36
C GLN A 501 17.26 9.50 -14.15
N SER A 502 17.32 9.42 -15.46
CA SER A 502 17.72 10.52 -16.33
C SER A 502 16.54 11.39 -16.80
N LEU A 503 15.31 10.92 -16.60
CA LEU A 503 14.08 11.50 -17.13
C LEU A 503 14.08 11.58 -18.67
N GLU A 504 14.61 10.55 -19.33
CA GLU A 504 14.70 10.47 -20.78
C GLU A 504 13.80 9.35 -21.35
N ILE A 505 13.15 9.65 -22.46
CA ILE A 505 12.48 8.69 -23.34
C ILE A 505 13.35 8.53 -24.59
N THR A 506 13.76 7.31 -24.93
CA THR A 506 14.48 7.00 -26.17
C THR A 506 13.59 6.14 -27.05
N LYS A 507 13.41 6.54 -28.33
CA LYS A 507 12.63 5.80 -29.31
C LYS A 507 13.54 4.90 -30.17
N ALA A 508 12.95 3.96 -30.92
CA ALA A 508 13.67 3.01 -31.77
C ALA A 508 14.56 3.69 -32.82
N ASP A 509 14.18 4.87 -33.29
CA ASP A 509 14.98 5.69 -34.22
C ASP A 509 16.16 6.41 -33.57
N GLY A 510 16.35 6.27 -32.26
CA GLY A 510 17.38 6.94 -31.46
C GLY A 510 17.03 8.34 -31.02
N SER A 511 15.87 8.86 -31.38
CA SER A 511 15.40 10.17 -30.88
C SER A 511 15.14 10.15 -29.37
N LYS A 512 15.40 11.28 -28.71
CA LYS A 512 15.25 11.43 -27.27
C LYS A 512 14.30 12.57 -26.93
N GLU A 513 13.45 12.31 -25.94
CA GLU A 513 12.51 13.28 -25.38
C GLU A 513 12.68 13.34 -23.85
N LYS A 514 12.37 14.47 -23.23
CA LYS A 514 12.37 14.61 -21.78
C LYS A 514 11.02 14.16 -21.21
N MET A 515 11.04 13.40 -20.12
CA MET A 515 9.84 13.05 -19.36
C MET A 515 9.41 14.21 -18.45
N ASP A 516 8.10 14.45 -18.40
CA ASP A 516 7.49 15.31 -17.41
C ASP A 516 7.10 14.49 -16.18
N MET A 517 8.05 14.35 -15.26
CA MET A 517 7.86 13.65 -13.99
C MET A 517 8.39 14.50 -12.82
N PRO A 518 7.76 14.42 -11.63
CA PRO A 518 8.02 15.35 -10.53
C PRO A 518 9.41 15.21 -9.90
N ASP A 519 10.05 14.07 -10.04
CA ASP A 519 11.33 13.72 -9.43
C ASP A 519 11.97 12.58 -10.20
N THR A 520 13.20 12.19 -9.87
CA THR A 520 13.87 11.02 -10.44
C THR A 520 13.53 9.75 -9.67
N SER A 521 13.54 8.61 -10.35
CA SER A 521 13.34 7.30 -9.73
C SER A 521 14.21 6.24 -10.39
N ASN A 522 14.69 5.27 -9.61
CA ASN A 522 15.49 4.16 -10.16
C ASN A 522 14.61 3.11 -10.84
N VAL A 523 13.92 3.52 -11.90
CA VAL A 523 13.01 2.67 -12.70
C VAL A 523 13.42 2.73 -14.15
N LEU A 524 13.31 1.60 -14.85
CA LEU A 524 13.43 1.48 -16.29
C LEU A 524 12.15 0.88 -16.86
N GLN A 525 11.72 1.34 -18.03
CA GLN A 525 10.60 0.74 -18.76
C GLN A 525 10.96 0.52 -20.23
N TRP A 526 10.57 -0.63 -20.75
CA TRP A 526 10.66 -0.98 -22.16
C TRP A 526 9.27 -1.28 -22.70
N PHE A 527 8.94 -0.67 -23.82
CA PHE A 527 7.72 -0.91 -24.58
C PHE A 527 8.10 -1.55 -25.91
N CYS A 528 7.52 -2.69 -26.20
CA CYS A 528 7.77 -3.43 -27.42
C CYS A 528 6.72 -3.13 -28.50
N THR A 529 7.04 -3.40 -29.76
CA THR A 529 6.16 -3.19 -30.92
C THR A 529 4.85 -3.98 -30.87
N ASP A 530 4.80 -5.11 -30.15
CA ASP A 530 3.58 -5.89 -29.91
C ASP A 530 2.74 -5.39 -28.72
N GLY A 531 3.12 -4.26 -28.10
CA GLY A 531 2.47 -3.68 -26.96
C GLY A 531 2.89 -4.27 -25.61
N THR A 532 3.81 -5.23 -25.57
CA THR A 532 4.42 -5.72 -24.33
C THR A 532 5.13 -4.58 -23.59
N LYS A 533 4.86 -4.43 -22.29
CA LYS A 533 5.57 -3.49 -21.41
C LYS A 533 6.32 -4.26 -20.34
N VAL A 534 7.58 -3.92 -20.11
CA VAL A 534 8.37 -4.44 -18.99
C VAL A 534 8.92 -3.27 -18.20
N SER A 535 8.63 -3.25 -16.90
CA SER A 535 9.17 -2.24 -15.96
C SER A 535 10.08 -2.91 -14.96
N VAL A 536 11.22 -2.31 -14.66
CA VAL A 536 12.22 -2.86 -13.72
C VAL A 536 12.48 -1.85 -12.62
N ARG A 537 12.37 -2.31 -11.37
CA ARG A 537 12.53 -1.47 -10.18
C ARG A 537 13.19 -2.24 -9.04
N PRO A 538 14.36 -1.81 -8.54
CA PRO A 538 14.90 -2.34 -7.29
C PRO A 538 14.07 -1.85 -6.10
N SER A 539 13.99 -2.66 -5.06
CA SER A 539 13.40 -2.22 -3.78
C SER A 539 14.33 -1.21 -3.10
N GLY A 540 13.75 -0.18 -2.47
CA GLY A 540 14.51 0.79 -1.68
C GLY A 540 14.89 0.28 -0.28
N THR A 541 14.21 -0.75 0.22
CA THR A 541 14.32 -1.21 1.62
C THR A 541 14.81 -2.65 1.76
N GLU A 542 14.73 -3.44 0.70
CA GLU A 542 15.05 -4.87 0.72
C GLU A 542 15.97 -5.22 -0.46
N PRO A 543 16.87 -6.21 -0.33
CA PRO A 543 17.74 -6.64 -1.41
C PRO A 543 16.98 -7.47 -2.45
N LYS A 544 16.03 -6.84 -3.13
CA LYS A 544 15.22 -7.44 -4.20
C LYS A 544 15.00 -6.48 -5.35
N ILE A 545 14.80 -7.03 -6.54
CA ILE A 545 14.42 -6.30 -7.74
C ILE A 545 13.15 -6.91 -8.32
N LYS A 546 12.23 -6.07 -8.73
CA LYS A 546 10.95 -6.46 -9.33
C LYS A 546 10.93 -6.14 -10.80
N PHE A 547 10.41 -7.09 -11.59
CA PHE A 547 10.08 -6.90 -12.99
C PHE A 547 8.56 -7.00 -13.12
N TYR A 548 7.94 -5.94 -13.60
CA TYR A 548 6.50 -5.88 -13.89
C TYR A 548 6.32 -6.05 -15.38
N LEU A 549 5.69 -7.13 -15.78
CA LEU A 549 5.41 -7.48 -17.16
C LEU A 549 3.94 -7.22 -17.46
N GLU A 550 3.66 -6.64 -18.60
CA GLU A 550 2.32 -6.48 -19.16
C GLU A 550 2.34 -7.02 -20.61
N ILE A 551 1.63 -8.12 -20.83
CA ILE A 551 1.54 -8.80 -22.12
C ILE A 551 0.18 -8.47 -22.73
N LYS A 552 0.17 -7.97 -23.96
CA LYS A 552 -1.07 -7.62 -24.67
C LYS A 552 -1.43 -8.66 -25.71
N ASP A 553 -2.72 -8.87 -25.88
CA ASP A 553 -3.29 -9.74 -26.90
C ASP A 553 -4.66 -9.21 -27.36
N THR A 554 -5.22 -9.84 -28.38
CA THR A 554 -6.57 -9.53 -28.87
C THR A 554 -7.53 -10.62 -28.40
N MET A 555 -8.63 -10.20 -27.78
CA MET A 555 -9.70 -11.05 -27.33
C MET A 555 -10.99 -10.61 -28.01
N ASN A 556 -11.59 -11.46 -28.86
CA ASN A 556 -12.80 -11.16 -29.60
C ASN A 556 -14.06 -11.73 -28.94
N SER A 557 -13.87 -12.73 -28.08
CA SER A 557 -14.92 -13.37 -27.30
C SER A 557 -14.39 -13.82 -25.94
N ALA A 558 -15.25 -13.99 -24.95
CA ALA A 558 -14.84 -14.52 -23.64
C ALA A 558 -14.21 -15.92 -23.73
N SER A 559 -14.57 -16.73 -24.72
CA SER A 559 -13.98 -18.05 -24.95
C SER A 559 -12.52 -18.01 -25.42
N ASP A 560 -12.00 -16.85 -25.85
CA ASP A 560 -10.60 -16.66 -26.23
C ASP A 560 -9.68 -16.53 -25.01
N PHE A 561 -10.24 -16.23 -23.83
CA PHE A 561 -9.47 -15.94 -22.61
C PHE A 561 -8.43 -17.02 -22.25
N PRO A 562 -8.76 -18.34 -22.21
CA PRO A 562 -7.76 -19.36 -21.91
C PRO A 562 -6.61 -19.42 -22.91
N ALA A 563 -6.88 -19.15 -24.18
CA ALA A 563 -5.85 -19.11 -25.24
C ALA A 563 -4.94 -17.88 -25.10
N CYS A 564 -5.49 -16.73 -24.71
CA CYS A 564 -4.72 -15.52 -24.39
C CYS A 564 -3.81 -15.75 -23.18
N GLU A 565 -4.32 -16.36 -22.10
CA GLU A 565 -3.54 -16.75 -20.92
C GLU A 565 -2.36 -17.66 -21.29
N GLN A 566 -2.61 -18.67 -22.14
CA GLN A 566 -1.56 -19.59 -22.58
C GLN A 566 -0.47 -18.85 -23.40
N ARG A 567 -0.85 -17.98 -24.32
CA ARG A 567 0.12 -17.19 -25.11
C ARG A 567 0.91 -16.23 -24.20
N ALA A 568 0.25 -15.60 -23.23
CA ALA A 568 0.91 -14.74 -22.25
C ALA A 568 1.95 -15.52 -21.41
N ALA A 569 1.60 -16.72 -20.93
CA ALA A 569 2.53 -17.59 -20.19
C ALA A 569 3.78 -17.94 -21.00
N VAL A 570 3.61 -18.31 -22.28
CA VAL A 570 4.75 -18.57 -23.19
C VAL A 570 5.62 -17.32 -23.38
N LYS A 571 4.99 -16.17 -23.54
CA LYS A 571 5.70 -14.88 -23.71
C LYS A 571 6.48 -14.50 -22.45
N ILE A 572 5.92 -14.71 -21.26
CA ILE A 572 6.60 -14.46 -19.98
C ILE A 572 7.89 -15.27 -19.88
N GLU A 573 7.85 -16.58 -20.19
CA GLU A 573 9.05 -17.42 -20.16
C GLU A 573 10.10 -16.96 -21.17
N ALA A 574 9.69 -16.52 -22.36
CA ALA A 574 10.60 -15.96 -23.35
C ALA A 574 11.24 -14.64 -22.85
N ILE A 575 10.49 -13.78 -22.15
CA ILE A 575 11.01 -12.54 -21.57
C ILE A 575 11.99 -12.84 -20.43
N LYS A 576 11.67 -13.78 -19.53
CA LYS A 576 12.60 -14.23 -18.47
C LYS A 576 13.94 -14.62 -19.07
N LYS A 577 13.92 -15.46 -20.12
CA LYS A 577 15.14 -15.89 -20.81
C LYS A 577 15.91 -14.70 -21.42
N SER A 578 15.20 -13.73 -22.03
CA SER A 578 15.84 -12.53 -22.61
C SER A 578 16.52 -11.66 -21.55
N LEU A 579 15.99 -11.66 -20.31
CA LEU A 579 16.53 -10.89 -19.18
C LEU A 579 17.57 -11.65 -18.36
N GLY A 580 17.79 -12.95 -18.65
CA GLY A 580 18.71 -13.80 -17.89
C GLY A 580 18.19 -14.18 -16.50
N LEU A 581 16.86 -14.31 -16.36
CA LEU A 581 16.15 -14.64 -15.13
C LEU A 581 15.78 -16.12 -15.06
#